data_cd4cff4fa4b16bb04f2fff0a002d708e
#
_entry.id   cd4cff4fa4b16bb04f2fff0a002d708e
#
_cell.length_a   1.000
_cell.length_b   1.000
_cell.length_c   1.000
_cell.angle_alpha   90.00
_cell.angle_beta   90.00
_cell.angle_gamma   90.00
#
_symmetry.space_group_name_H-M   'P 1'
#
loop_
_entity.id
_entity.type
_entity.pdbx_description
1 polymer ?
#
loop_
_entity_poly.entity_id
_entity_poly.type
_entity_poly.pdbx_seq_one_letter_code
_entity_poly.pdbx_strand_id
1 'polypeptide(L)'
;MKKFVAELIGTFMLVFIGTGAVVFGNGLNGLGHLGIAFAFGLAIVVAAFSIGTVSGAHLNPAVSIAMFVNKRLSSKDLVNYILGQVVGAFLASAAVFFLLANSGMSTASLGENALANGVTVFGGFLFEVIATFLFVLVIMTVTSASKGNGAIAGLVIGLSLMAMILVGLNITGLSVNPARSLAPAVFVGGAALQQVWIFILAPIVGGVLAALVAKNFLGTEE
;
A
#
# COMPACT_ATOMS: atom_id res chain seq x y z
N MET A 1 -15.16 12.69 9.64
CA MET A 1 -15.97 12.21 8.52
C MET A 1 -15.29 12.40 7.16
N LYS A 2 -14.95 13.64 6.73
CA LYS A 2 -14.36 13.90 5.39
C LYS A 2 -13.07 13.11 5.15
N LYS A 3 -12.12 13.12 6.10
CA LYS A 3 -10.86 12.38 6.00
C LYS A 3 -11.07 10.86 5.93
N PHE A 4 -11.99 10.30 6.72
CA PHE A 4 -12.37 8.88 6.65
C PHE A 4 -12.86 8.50 5.25
N VAL A 5 -13.77 9.28 4.67
CA VAL A 5 -14.31 9.03 3.32
C VAL A 5 -13.22 9.17 2.26
N ALA A 6 -12.33 10.16 2.38
CA ALA A 6 -11.21 10.33 1.47
C ALA A 6 -10.26 9.12 1.49
N GLU A 7 -9.88 8.64 2.68
CA GLU A 7 -9.02 7.45 2.83
C GLU A 7 -9.71 6.18 2.32
N LEU A 8 -11.03 6.04 2.54
CA LEU A 8 -11.83 4.94 2.01
C LEU A 8 -11.79 4.94 0.47
N ILE A 9 -12.13 6.07 -0.16
CA ILE A 9 -12.16 6.19 -1.62
C ILE A 9 -10.76 5.97 -2.19
N GLY A 10 -9.74 6.61 -1.63
CA GLY A 10 -8.37 6.49 -2.13
C GLY A 10 -7.81 5.08 -1.98
N THR A 11 -8.09 4.39 -0.86
CA THR A 11 -7.65 3.00 -0.68
C THR A 11 -8.45 2.05 -1.57
N PHE A 12 -9.74 2.32 -1.78
CA PHE A 12 -10.51 1.61 -2.81
C PHE A 12 -9.85 1.74 -4.19
N MET A 13 -9.50 2.97 -4.61
CA MET A 13 -8.82 3.21 -5.90
C MET A 13 -7.50 2.44 -5.98
N LEU A 14 -6.66 2.52 -4.94
CA LEU A 14 -5.36 1.84 -4.91
C LEU A 14 -5.51 0.32 -5.08
N VAL A 15 -6.37 -0.28 -4.26
CA VAL A 15 -6.53 -1.73 -4.26
C VAL A 15 -7.25 -2.20 -5.53
N PHE A 16 -8.33 -1.54 -5.94
CA PHE A 16 -9.08 -1.90 -7.15
C PHE A 16 -8.22 -1.82 -8.41
N ILE A 17 -7.50 -0.71 -8.61
CA ILE A 17 -6.66 -0.52 -9.80
C ILE A 17 -5.47 -1.49 -9.76
N GLY A 18 -4.78 -1.56 -8.62
CA GLY A 18 -3.56 -2.36 -8.50
C GLY A 18 -3.82 -3.86 -8.59
N THR A 19 -4.74 -4.40 -7.77
CA THR A 19 -5.07 -5.83 -7.81
C THR A 19 -5.88 -6.19 -9.06
N GLY A 20 -6.75 -5.29 -9.52
CA GLY A 20 -7.43 -5.44 -10.80
C GLY A 20 -6.45 -5.56 -11.98
N ALA A 21 -5.39 -4.77 -12.01
CA ALA A 21 -4.35 -4.89 -13.03
C ALA A 21 -3.66 -6.27 -12.98
N VAL A 22 -3.49 -6.86 -11.78
CA VAL A 22 -2.94 -8.21 -11.66
C VAL A 22 -3.89 -9.23 -12.27
N VAL A 23 -5.17 -9.24 -11.88
CA VAL A 23 -6.08 -10.33 -12.24
C VAL A 23 -6.71 -10.16 -13.62
N PHE A 24 -7.18 -8.96 -13.98
CA PHE A 24 -7.76 -8.69 -15.31
C PHE A 24 -6.68 -8.50 -16.38
N GLY A 25 -5.48 -8.07 -15.98
CA GLY A 25 -4.34 -7.90 -16.87
C GLY A 25 -3.55 -9.18 -17.15
N ASN A 26 -4.06 -10.35 -16.73
CA ASN A 26 -3.42 -11.66 -16.88
C ASN A 26 -2.03 -11.76 -16.23
N GLY A 27 -1.83 -11.05 -15.14
CA GLY A 27 -0.64 -11.13 -14.29
C GLY A 27 0.67 -10.91 -15.06
N LEU A 28 1.65 -11.78 -14.78
CA LEU A 28 2.98 -11.70 -15.40
C LEU A 28 2.98 -12.08 -16.88
N ASN A 29 2.02 -12.90 -17.32
CA ASN A 29 1.91 -13.34 -18.72
C ASN A 29 1.21 -12.29 -19.61
N GLY A 30 0.51 -11.33 -19.02
CA GLY A 30 -0.15 -10.22 -19.70
C GLY A 30 0.59 -8.91 -19.52
N LEU A 31 0.16 -8.11 -18.52
CA LEU A 31 0.78 -6.80 -18.23
C LEU A 31 2.24 -6.89 -17.80
N GLY A 32 2.66 -8.01 -17.23
CA GLY A 32 4.02 -8.22 -16.74
C GLY A 32 4.37 -7.33 -15.54
N HIS A 33 5.62 -7.45 -15.08
CA HIS A 33 6.12 -6.71 -13.92
C HIS A 33 5.94 -5.19 -14.06
N LEU A 34 6.33 -4.66 -15.22
CA LEU A 34 6.28 -3.21 -15.46
C LEU A 34 4.84 -2.69 -15.45
N GLY A 35 3.92 -3.38 -16.13
CA GLY A 35 2.53 -2.98 -16.19
C GLY A 35 1.84 -3.01 -14.83
N ILE A 36 2.08 -4.06 -14.04
CA ILE A 36 1.56 -4.17 -12.67
C ILE A 36 2.12 -3.06 -11.78
N ALA A 37 3.45 -2.86 -11.80
CA ALA A 37 4.10 -1.81 -11.03
C ALA A 37 3.57 -0.42 -11.40
N PHE A 38 3.40 -0.17 -12.70
CA PHE A 38 2.87 1.09 -13.22
C PHE A 38 1.43 1.33 -12.75
N ALA A 39 0.56 0.32 -12.76
CA ALA A 39 -0.83 0.43 -12.31
C ALA A 39 -0.92 0.84 -10.82
N PHE A 40 -0.17 0.18 -9.94
CA PHE A 40 -0.12 0.55 -8.53
C PHE A 40 0.47 1.94 -8.30
N GLY A 41 1.56 2.29 -9.00
CA GLY A 41 2.18 3.61 -8.88
C GLY A 41 1.24 4.73 -9.35
N LEU A 42 0.57 4.55 -10.50
CA LEU A 42 -0.42 5.50 -11.00
C LEU A 42 -1.64 5.62 -10.06
N ALA A 43 -2.08 4.54 -9.43
CA ALA A 43 -3.18 4.60 -8.48
C ALA A 43 -2.84 5.54 -7.30
N ILE A 44 -1.59 5.52 -6.81
CA ILE A 44 -1.11 6.49 -5.81
C ILE A 44 -1.14 7.92 -6.38
N VAL A 45 -0.62 8.13 -7.59
CA VAL A 45 -0.58 9.46 -8.21
C VAL A 45 -2.00 10.03 -8.33
N VAL A 46 -2.92 9.25 -8.90
CA VAL A 46 -4.32 9.67 -9.08
C VAL A 46 -5.00 9.96 -7.74
N ALA A 47 -4.82 9.10 -6.74
CA ALA A 47 -5.38 9.33 -5.42
C ALA A 47 -4.78 10.58 -4.74
N ALA A 48 -3.46 10.76 -4.81
CA ALA A 48 -2.78 11.91 -4.21
C ALA A 48 -3.26 13.24 -4.79
N PHE A 49 -3.43 13.32 -6.11
CA PHE A 49 -3.89 14.55 -6.78
C PHE A 49 -5.42 14.72 -6.80
N SER A 50 -6.20 13.71 -6.41
CA SER A 50 -7.67 13.82 -6.28
C SER A 50 -8.10 14.08 -4.83
N ILE A 51 -7.86 13.12 -3.92
CA ILE A 51 -8.32 13.17 -2.54
C ILE A 51 -7.26 13.63 -1.53
N GLY A 52 -6.02 13.77 -1.97
CA GLY A 52 -4.91 14.15 -1.10
C GLY A 52 -5.07 15.53 -0.44
N THR A 53 -5.78 16.46 -1.09
CA THR A 53 -6.12 17.76 -0.49
C THR A 53 -7.05 17.65 0.73
N VAL A 54 -7.72 16.52 0.92
CA VAL A 54 -8.65 16.27 2.03
C VAL A 54 -7.99 15.53 3.19
N SER A 55 -7.21 14.47 2.90
CA SER A 55 -6.62 13.60 3.92
C SER A 55 -5.09 13.48 3.86
N GLY A 56 -4.47 13.97 2.80
CA GLY A 56 -3.07 13.66 2.51
C GLY A 56 -2.88 12.35 1.75
N ALA A 57 -3.97 11.60 1.49
CA ALA A 57 -3.96 10.32 0.76
C ALA A 57 -2.92 9.34 1.30
N HIS A 58 -3.05 8.95 2.56
CA HIS A 58 -2.16 7.93 3.15
C HIS A 58 -2.41 6.54 2.54
N LEU A 59 -3.67 6.13 2.40
CA LEU A 59 -4.14 4.89 1.74
C LEU A 59 -3.51 3.60 2.31
N ASN A 60 -2.88 3.71 3.48
CA ASN A 60 -1.98 2.68 3.99
C ASN A 60 -1.84 2.81 5.52
N PRO A 61 -2.21 1.78 6.30
CA PRO A 61 -2.07 1.81 7.74
C PRO A 61 -0.62 2.02 8.22
N ALA A 62 0.38 1.44 7.54
CA ALA A 62 1.79 1.61 7.90
C ALA A 62 2.24 3.08 7.72
N VAL A 63 1.80 3.74 6.64
CA VAL A 63 2.04 5.18 6.42
C VAL A 63 1.36 6.02 7.51
N SER A 64 0.09 5.71 7.83
CA SER A 64 -0.65 6.46 8.85
C SER A 64 -0.02 6.33 10.24
N ILE A 65 0.45 5.13 10.61
CA ILE A 65 1.17 4.88 11.85
C ILE A 65 2.51 5.65 11.84
N ALA A 66 3.25 5.64 10.73
CA ALA A 66 4.50 6.38 10.60
C ALA A 66 4.30 7.89 10.76
N MET A 67 3.24 8.46 10.14
CA MET A 67 2.87 9.87 10.31
C MET A 67 2.48 10.20 11.75
N PHE A 68 1.81 9.29 12.44
CA PHE A 68 1.49 9.44 13.86
C PHE A 68 2.77 9.45 14.72
N VAL A 69 3.70 8.51 14.50
CA VAL A 69 4.99 8.45 15.21
C VAL A 69 5.82 9.73 14.96
N ASN A 70 5.76 10.27 13.76
CA ASN A 70 6.43 11.52 13.38
C ASN A 70 5.66 12.78 13.86
N LYS A 71 4.56 12.62 14.62
CA LYS A 71 3.70 13.69 15.16
C LYS A 71 2.94 14.51 14.12
N ARG A 72 2.85 14.03 12.88
CA ARG A 72 2.15 14.70 11.77
C ARG A 72 0.69 14.23 11.62
N LEU A 73 0.21 13.33 12.46
CA LEU A 73 -1.16 12.83 12.50
C LEU A 73 -1.64 12.73 13.95
N SER A 74 -2.88 13.15 14.23
CA SER A 74 -3.49 12.96 15.54
C SER A 74 -3.94 11.50 15.77
N SER A 75 -4.04 11.07 17.03
CA SER A 75 -4.55 9.73 17.36
C SER A 75 -5.99 9.48 16.86
N LYS A 76 -6.83 10.52 16.91
CA LYS A 76 -8.21 10.47 16.38
C LYS A 76 -8.22 10.28 14.86
N ASP A 77 -7.37 11.00 14.15
CA ASP A 77 -7.26 10.86 12.70
C ASP A 77 -6.63 9.51 12.33
N LEU A 78 -5.65 9.01 13.09
CA LEU A 78 -5.05 7.70 12.87
C LEU A 78 -6.12 6.59 12.83
N VAL A 79 -7.00 6.55 13.84
CA VAL A 79 -8.09 5.56 13.89
C VAL A 79 -9.03 5.72 12.69
N ASN A 80 -9.44 6.95 12.38
CA ASN A 80 -10.32 7.22 11.24
C ASN A 80 -9.68 6.82 9.90
N TYR A 81 -8.37 7.05 9.74
CA TYR A 81 -7.63 6.68 8.54
C TYR A 81 -7.58 5.16 8.38
N ILE A 82 -7.13 4.44 9.40
CA ILE A 82 -7.03 2.98 9.35
C ILE A 82 -8.39 2.35 9.08
N LEU A 83 -9.45 2.80 9.73
CA LEU A 83 -10.81 2.30 9.46
C LEU A 83 -11.24 2.58 8.02
N GLY A 84 -11.04 3.80 7.50
CA GLY A 84 -11.36 4.14 6.12
C GLY A 84 -10.57 3.28 5.12
N GLN A 85 -9.27 3.11 5.37
CA GLN A 85 -8.36 2.32 4.53
C GLN A 85 -8.77 0.83 4.49
N VAL A 86 -9.07 0.24 5.63
CA VAL A 86 -9.51 -1.16 5.71
C VAL A 86 -10.85 -1.34 4.98
N VAL A 87 -11.85 -0.50 5.26
CA VAL A 87 -13.14 -0.58 4.57
C VAL A 87 -12.98 -0.39 3.06
N GLY A 88 -12.18 0.59 2.62
CA GLY A 88 -11.92 0.83 1.20
C GLY A 88 -11.27 -0.37 0.51
N ALA A 89 -10.29 -1.01 1.17
CA ALA A 89 -9.62 -2.20 0.64
C ALA A 89 -10.58 -3.40 0.51
N PHE A 90 -11.43 -3.63 1.53
CA PHE A 90 -12.43 -4.70 1.47
C PHE A 90 -13.47 -4.47 0.39
N LEU A 91 -13.95 -3.25 0.22
CA LEU A 91 -14.89 -2.91 -0.86
C LEU A 91 -14.24 -3.11 -2.24
N ALA A 92 -12.96 -2.75 -2.41
CA ALA A 92 -12.23 -2.96 -3.64
C ALA A 92 -12.07 -4.45 -3.96
N SER A 93 -11.64 -5.26 -2.98
CA SER A 93 -11.50 -6.71 -3.15
C SER A 93 -12.83 -7.39 -3.44
N ALA A 94 -13.92 -6.96 -2.79
CA ALA A 94 -15.27 -7.43 -3.08
C ALA A 94 -15.70 -7.09 -4.51
N ALA A 95 -15.41 -5.86 -4.98
CA ALA A 95 -15.70 -5.46 -6.35
C ALA A 95 -14.90 -6.28 -7.37
N VAL A 96 -13.61 -6.50 -7.14
CA VAL A 96 -12.77 -7.36 -8.01
C VAL A 96 -13.30 -8.78 -8.05
N PHE A 97 -13.61 -9.38 -6.88
CA PHE A 97 -14.19 -10.72 -6.79
C PHE A 97 -15.50 -10.83 -7.58
N PHE A 98 -16.42 -9.89 -7.36
CA PHE A 98 -17.71 -9.85 -8.06
C PHE A 98 -17.54 -9.75 -9.58
N LEU A 99 -16.64 -8.89 -10.05
CA LEU A 99 -16.39 -8.72 -11.49
C LEU A 99 -15.77 -9.98 -12.11
N LEU A 100 -14.81 -10.62 -11.45
CA LEU A 100 -14.25 -11.90 -11.91
C LEU A 100 -15.32 -12.98 -12.02
N ALA A 101 -16.15 -13.15 -10.98
CA ALA A 101 -17.21 -14.15 -10.94
C ALA A 101 -18.26 -13.93 -12.06
N ASN A 102 -18.55 -12.67 -12.41
CA ASN A 102 -19.52 -12.33 -13.45
C ASN A 102 -18.92 -12.22 -14.87
N SER A 103 -17.61 -12.35 -15.02
CA SER A 103 -16.91 -12.36 -16.30
C SER A 103 -16.45 -13.76 -16.74
N GLY A 104 -16.82 -14.79 -16.00
CA GLY A 104 -16.36 -16.16 -16.25
C GLY A 104 -14.86 -16.37 -15.98
N MET A 105 -14.22 -15.44 -15.27
CA MET A 105 -12.81 -15.51 -14.89
C MET A 105 -12.65 -16.21 -13.54
N SER A 106 -11.47 -16.79 -13.30
CA SER A 106 -11.18 -17.45 -12.03
C SER A 106 -11.14 -16.45 -10.87
N THR A 107 -11.81 -16.79 -9.76
CA THR A 107 -11.76 -16.07 -8.50
C THR A 107 -10.72 -16.62 -7.51
N ALA A 108 -9.87 -17.54 -7.97
CA ALA A 108 -8.85 -18.19 -7.12
C ALA A 108 -7.72 -17.27 -6.70
N SER A 109 -7.55 -16.13 -7.37
CA SER A 109 -6.61 -15.06 -6.99
C SER A 109 -7.28 -13.70 -7.14
N LEU A 110 -6.98 -12.80 -6.20
CA LEU A 110 -7.41 -11.41 -6.20
C LEU A 110 -6.20 -10.45 -6.16
N GLY A 111 -5.02 -10.89 -6.62
CA GLY A 111 -3.79 -10.13 -6.53
C GLY A 111 -3.27 -9.99 -5.09
N GLU A 112 -3.53 -11.00 -4.26
CA GLU A 112 -3.06 -11.10 -2.88
C GLU A 112 -1.54 -11.19 -2.77
N ASN A 113 -1.01 -10.92 -1.59
CA ASN A 113 0.39 -11.13 -1.26
C ASN A 113 0.59 -12.52 -0.66
N ALA A 114 1.67 -13.18 -1.08
CA ALA A 114 2.16 -14.43 -0.52
C ALA A 114 3.67 -14.54 -0.75
N LEU A 115 4.34 -15.33 0.06
CA LEU A 115 5.75 -15.67 -0.14
C LEU A 115 5.89 -16.53 -1.39
N ALA A 116 6.78 -16.15 -2.29
CA ALA A 116 7.10 -16.94 -3.46
C ALA A 116 7.80 -18.26 -3.06
N ASN A 117 7.75 -19.25 -3.95
CA ASN A 117 8.40 -20.54 -3.71
C ASN A 117 9.90 -20.37 -3.38
N GLY A 118 10.32 -20.98 -2.27
CA GLY A 118 11.70 -20.89 -1.78
C GLY A 118 11.98 -19.66 -0.90
N VAL A 119 11.09 -18.70 -0.80
CA VAL A 119 11.25 -17.55 0.10
C VAL A 119 10.88 -17.97 1.53
N THR A 120 11.85 -17.85 2.45
CA THR A 120 11.61 -18.15 3.85
C THR A 120 10.75 -17.06 4.51
N VAL A 121 10.04 -17.40 5.58
CA VAL A 121 9.25 -16.45 6.39
C VAL A 121 10.12 -15.28 6.85
N PHE A 122 11.33 -15.54 7.34
CA PHE A 122 12.26 -14.50 7.76
C PHE A 122 12.70 -13.62 6.58
N GLY A 123 13.03 -14.22 5.44
CA GLY A 123 13.44 -13.49 4.23
C GLY A 123 12.33 -12.56 3.73
N GLY A 124 11.09 -13.07 3.64
CA GLY A 124 9.93 -12.27 3.24
C GLY A 124 9.61 -11.16 4.23
N PHE A 125 9.65 -11.45 5.54
CA PHE A 125 9.44 -10.44 6.58
C PHE A 125 10.50 -9.32 6.49
N LEU A 126 11.77 -9.67 6.44
CA LEU A 126 12.87 -8.70 6.34
C LEU A 126 12.77 -7.88 5.06
N PHE A 127 12.43 -8.52 3.93
CA PHE A 127 12.23 -7.82 2.67
C PHE A 127 11.12 -6.75 2.78
N GLU A 128 9.96 -7.11 3.33
CA GLU A 128 8.84 -6.16 3.51
C GLU A 128 9.19 -5.02 4.48
N VAL A 129 9.97 -5.30 5.55
CA VAL A 129 10.50 -4.25 6.44
C VAL A 129 11.36 -3.26 5.65
N ILE A 130 12.32 -3.75 4.86
CA ILE A 130 13.24 -2.91 4.08
C ILE A 130 12.47 -2.12 3.02
N ALA A 131 11.60 -2.78 2.25
CA ALA A 131 10.82 -2.14 1.19
C ALA A 131 9.91 -1.05 1.76
N THR A 132 9.22 -1.33 2.87
CA THR A 132 8.36 -0.34 3.52
C THR A 132 9.16 0.80 4.14
N PHE A 133 10.31 0.50 4.76
CA PHE A 133 11.21 1.53 5.26
C PHE A 133 11.60 2.52 4.16
N LEU A 134 12.07 2.04 3.02
CA LEU A 134 12.47 2.89 1.90
C LEU A 134 11.29 3.68 1.34
N PHE A 135 10.16 3.03 1.12
CA PHE A 135 8.94 3.66 0.62
C PHE A 135 8.44 4.78 1.55
N VAL A 136 8.31 4.49 2.84
CA VAL A 136 7.83 5.45 3.84
C VAL A 136 8.84 6.57 4.08
N LEU A 137 10.14 6.29 4.00
CA LEU A 137 11.18 7.32 4.11
C LEU A 137 11.03 8.38 2.99
N VAL A 138 10.76 7.94 1.74
CA VAL A 138 10.45 8.86 0.63
C VAL A 138 9.22 9.70 0.94
N ILE A 139 8.14 9.08 1.46
CA ILE A 139 6.92 9.79 1.83
C ILE A 139 7.22 10.85 2.89
N MET A 140 7.92 10.48 3.98
CA MET A 140 8.26 11.39 5.07
C MET A 140 9.03 12.62 4.59
N THR A 141 9.98 12.41 3.68
CA THR A 141 10.84 13.48 3.19
C THR A 141 10.14 14.36 2.16
N VAL A 142 9.51 13.78 1.15
CA VAL A 142 8.91 14.58 0.06
C VAL A 142 7.68 15.37 0.50
N THR A 143 7.00 14.93 1.57
CA THR A 143 5.83 15.60 2.15
C THR A 143 6.18 16.50 3.36
N SER A 144 7.45 16.63 3.74
CA SER A 144 7.87 17.52 4.83
C SER A 144 7.63 18.97 4.45
N ALA A 145 7.06 19.77 5.36
CA ALA A 145 6.80 21.20 5.12
C ALA A 145 8.10 21.97 4.95
N SER A 146 9.15 21.60 5.69
CA SER A 146 10.42 22.31 5.70
C SER A 146 11.41 21.85 4.61
N LYS A 147 11.30 20.59 4.13
CA LYS A 147 12.31 19.96 3.25
C LYS A 147 11.72 19.31 2.02
N GLY A 148 10.40 19.16 1.97
CA GLY A 148 9.72 18.46 0.89
C GLY A 148 9.38 19.34 -0.30
N ASN A 149 8.71 18.72 -1.27
CA ASN A 149 8.11 19.42 -2.41
C ASN A 149 6.69 18.88 -2.62
N GLY A 150 5.72 19.53 -1.98
CA GLY A 150 4.31 19.12 -2.01
C GLY A 150 3.71 19.11 -3.42
N ALA A 151 4.21 19.96 -4.33
CA ALA A 151 3.68 20.04 -5.68
C ALA A 151 3.89 18.75 -6.51
N ILE A 152 4.95 18.02 -6.24
CA ILE A 152 5.28 16.77 -6.95
C ILE A 152 5.24 15.53 -6.04
N ALA A 153 4.86 15.71 -4.77
CA ALA A 153 4.92 14.62 -3.78
C ALA A 153 4.16 13.37 -4.25
N GLY A 154 2.94 13.54 -4.75
CA GLY A 154 2.14 12.42 -5.26
C GLY A 154 2.82 11.64 -6.39
N LEU A 155 3.48 12.35 -7.31
CA LEU A 155 4.24 11.72 -8.39
C LEU A 155 5.45 10.93 -7.86
N VAL A 156 6.25 11.55 -6.97
CA VAL A 156 7.44 10.91 -6.39
C VAL A 156 7.06 9.67 -5.58
N ILE A 157 5.98 9.74 -4.79
CA ILE A 157 5.48 8.60 -4.01
C ILE A 157 5.01 7.47 -4.93
N GLY A 158 4.25 7.79 -5.98
CA GLY A 158 3.80 6.79 -6.96
C GLY A 158 4.95 6.10 -7.68
N LEU A 159 5.97 6.85 -8.13
CA LEU A 159 7.18 6.31 -8.72
C LEU A 159 7.99 5.46 -7.72
N SER A 160 8.03 5.86 -6.46
CA SER A 160 8.69 5.07 -5.41
C SER A 160 7.98 3.73 -5.20
N LEU A 161 6.64 3.70 -5.14
CA LEU A 161 5.91 2.44 -5.07
C LEU A 161 6.16 1.56 -6.29
N MET A 162 6.14 2.15 -7.49
CA MET A 162 6.48 1.44 -8.73
C MET A 162 7.86 0.78 -8.66
N ALA A 163 8.88 1.51 -8.19
CA ALA A 163 10.24 0.99 -8.03
C ALA A 163 10.28 -0.18 -7.03
N MET A 164 9.57 -0.08 -5.89
CA MET A 164 9.52 -1.16 -4.90
C MET A 164 8.83 -2.42 -5.47
N ILE A 165 7.75 -2.25 -6.25
CA ILE A 165 7.06 -3.39 -6.88
C ILE A 165 7.96 -4.10 -7.89
N LEU A 166 8.73 -3.35 -8.70
CA LEU A 166 9.68 -3.94 -9.65
C LEU A 166 10.72 -4.84 -8.96
N VAL A 167 11.11 -4.52 -7.74
CA VAL A 167 12.05 -5.32 -6.95
C VAL A 167 11.36 -6.49 -6.24
N GLY A 168 10.15 -6.30 -5.73
CA GLY A 168 9.52 -7.19 -4.76
C GLY A 168 8.46 -8.13 -5.31
N LEU A 169 8.00 -7.94 -6.55
CA LEU A 169 6.85 -8.68 -7.08
C LEU A 169 7.08 -10.20 -7.05
N ASN A 170 8.28 -10.67 -7.35
CA ASN A 170 8.65 -12.09 -7.34
C ASN A 170 9.13 -12.63 -5.98
N ILE A 171 9.10 -11.81 -4.92
CA ILE A 171 9.52 -12.23 -3.58
C ILE A 171 8.29 -12.42 -2.68
N THR A 172 7.44 -11.39 -2.61
CA THR A 172 6.29 -11.34 -1.72
C THR A 172 5.02 -10.85 -2.41
N GLY A 173 5.07 -10.57 -3.71
CA GLY A 173 4.04 -9.81 -4.42
C GLY A 173 4.05 -8.31 -4.05
N LEU A 174 5.00 -7.87 -3.30
CA LEU A 174 5.19 -6.59 -2.62
C LEU A 174 3.90 -6.05 -1.96
N SER A 175 3.92 -6.00 -0.63
CA SER A 175 2.83 -5.43 0.17
C SER A 175 3.02 -3.94 0.42
N VAL A 176 3.96 -3.64 1.29
CA VAL A 176 4.23 -2.34 1.94
C VAL A 176 2.97 -1.67 2.54
N ASN A 177 1.84 -2.39 2.59
CA ASN A 177 0.54 -1.84 2.96
C ASN A 177 -0.36 -2.91 3.60
N PRO A 178 -0.60 -2.87 4.91
CA PRO A 178 -1.44 -3.83 5.61
C PRO A 178 -2.87 -3.96 5.06
N ALA A 179 -3.53 -2.86 4.69
CA ALA A 179 -4.90 -2.90 4.18
C ALA A 179 -4.97 -3.54 2.78
N ARG A 180 -3.99 -3.22 1.90
CA ARG A 180 -3.87 -3.80 0.55
C ARG A 180 -3.65 -5.31 0.60
N SER A 181 -3.02 -5.82 1.65
CA SER A 181 -2.76 -7.26 1.78
C SER A 181 -3.88 -8.01 2.51
N LEU A 182 -4.44 -7.41 3.56
CA LEU A 182 -5.47 -8.04 4.38
C LEU A 182 -6.73 -8.37 3.58
N ALA A 183 -7.23 -7.41 2.81
CA ALA A 183 -8.52 -7.56 2.14
C ALA A 183 -8.53 -8.73 1.13
N PRO A 184 -7.65 -8.80 0.12
CA PRO A 184 -7.68 -9.92 -0.82
C PRO A 184 -7.34 -11.25 -0.14
N ALA A 185 -6.46 -11.28 0.88
CA ALA A 185 -6.14 -12.50 1.62
C ALA A 185 -7.35 -13.12 2.32
N VAL A 186 -8.26 -12.30 2.85
CA VAL A 186 -9.50 -12.78 3.49
C VAL A 186 -10.44 -13.41 2.47
N PHE A 187 -10.54 -12.87 1.26
CA PHE A 187 -11.38 -13.44 0.19
C PHE A 187 -10.81 -14.74 -0.37
N VAL A 188 -9.49 -14.81 -0.56
CA VAL A 188 -8.82 -15.97 -1.15
C VAL A 188 -8.61 -17.09 -0.13
N GLY A 189 -8.31 -16.74 1.14
CA GLY A 189 -8.02 -17.73 2.17
C GLY A 189 -6.65 -18.39 1.99
N GLY A 190 -6.54 -19.66 2.41
CA GLY A 190 -5.36 -20.49 2.19
C GLY A 190 -4.04 -19.88 2.68
N ALA A 191 -2.99 -20.03 1.90
CA ALA A 191 -1.64 -19.54 2.23
C ALA A 191 -1.58 -18.02 2.40
N ALA A 192 -2.34 -17.26 1.59
CA ALA A 192 -2.39 -15.81 1.68
C ALA A 192 -2.89 -15.35 3.07
N LEU A 193 -3.96 -15.98 3.55
CA LEU A 193 -4.51 -15.66 4.88
C LEU A 193 -3.58 -16.13 6.01
N GLN A 194 -2.95 -17.29 5.87
CA GLN A 194 -2.00 -17.80 6.86
C GLN A 194 -0.74 -16.91 6.99
N GLN A 195 -0.34 -16.27 5.91
CA GLN A 195 0.86 -15.42 5.85
C GLN A 195 0.56 -13.93 6.03
N VAL A 196 -0.71 -13.52 6.11
CA VAL A 196 -1.12 -12.10 6.14
C VAL A 196 -0.47 -11.30 7.28
N TRP A 197 -0.17 -11.95 8.39
CA TRP A 197 0.50 -11.32 9.53
C TRP A 197 1.88 -10.73 9.15
N ILE A 198 2.62 -11.36 8.21
CA ILE A 198 3.88 -10.83 7.67
C ILE A 198 3.62 -9.47 7.04
N PHE A 199 2.59 -9.38 6.20
CA PHE A 199 2.21 -8.21 5.43
C PHE A 199 1.48 -7.12 6.25
N ILE A 200 1.19 -7.42 7.51
CA ILE A 200 0.71 -6.44 8.49
C ILE A 200 1.88 -5.93 9.33
N LEU A 201 2.62 -6.83 9.98
CA LEU A 201 3.64 -6.45 10.95
C LEU A 201 4.91 -5.89 10.30
N ALA A 202 5.41 -6.50 9.23
CA ALA A 202 6.63 -6.05 8.59
C ALA A 202 6.51 -4.62 8.01
N PRO A 203 5.42 -4.25 7.28
CA PRO A 203 5.21 -2.87 6.87
C PRO A 203 5.10 -1.88 8.05
N ILE A 204 4.45 -2.26 9.15
CA ILE A 204 4.37 -1.39 10.33
C ILE A 204 5.76 -1.15 10.91
N VAL A 205 6.58 -2.20 11.06
CA VAL A 205 7.96 -2.08 11.56
C VAL A 205 8.78 -1.19 10.63
N GLY A 206 8.77 -1.43 9.32
CA GLY A 206 9.48 -0.63 8.32
C GLY A 206 9.06 0.84 8.35
N GLY A 207 7.74 1.10 8.42
CA GLY A 207 7.18 2.43 8.50
C GLY A 207 7.59 3.19 9.77
N VAL A 208 7.56 2.53 10.94
CA VAL A 208 8.01 3.13 12.21
C VAL A 208 9.50 3.45 12.16
N LEU A 209 10.34 2.54 11.65
CA LEU A 209 11.77 2.80 11.49
C LEU A 209 12.03 4.00 10.57
N ALA A 210 11.29 4.10 9.44
CA ALA A 210 11.40 5.23 8.53
C ALA A 210 11.01 6.55 9.22
N ALA A 211 9.93 6.56 10.00
CA ALA A 211 9.50 7.75 10.75
C ALA A 211 10.56 8.19 11.76
N LEU A 212 11.19 7.25 12.48
CA LEU A 212 12.26 7.55 13.43
C LEU A 212 13.51 8.10 12.74
N VAL A 213 13.92 7.54 11.61
CA VAL A 213 15.06 8.03 10.83
C VAL A 213 14.76 9.43 10.25
N ALA A 214 13.58 9.61 9.66
CA ALA A 214 13.15 10.87 9.09
C ALA A 214 13.14 11.98 10.16
N LYS A 215 12.63 11.68 11.36
CA LYS A 215 12.56 12.58 12.48
C LYS A 215 13.96 12.95 13.02
N ASN A 216 14.75 11.95 13.39
CA ASN A 216 15.97 12.16 14.16
C ASN A 216 17.20 12.53 13.32
N PHE A 217 17.22 12.12 12.04
CA PHE A 217 18.39 12.30 11.17
C PHE A 217 18.13 13.20 9.96
N LEU A 218 16.89 13.28 9.49
CA LEU A 218 16.58 14.07 8.29
C LEU A 218 15.84 15.39 8.62
N GLY A 219 15.44 15.59 9.89
CA GLY A 219 14.82 16.84 10.35
C GLY A 219 13.49 17.13 9.66
N THR A 220 12.63 16.10 9.53
CA THR A 220 11.32 16.22 8.90
C THR A 220 10.19 16.44 9.92
N GLU A 221 10.51 16.78 11.15
CA GLU A 221 9.52 17.20 12.16
C GLU A 221 8.88 18.52 11.76
N GLU A 222 7.60 18.67 12.07
CA GLU A 222 6.82 19.91 12.03
C GLU A 222 6.44 20.35 13.43
#